data_6d044dfe5a37654f742e1d711cccbfb8
#
_entry.id   6d044dfe5a37654f742e1d711cccbfb8
#
_cell.length_a   1.000
_cell.length_b   1.000
_cell.length_c   1.000
_cell.angle_alpha   90.00
_cell.angle_beta   90.00
_cell.angle_gamma   90.00
#
_symmetry.space_group_name_H-M   'P 1'
#
loop_
_entity.id
_entity.type
_entity.pdbx_description
1 polymer ?
#
loop_
_entity_poly.entity_id
_entity_poly.type
_entity_poly.pdbx_seq_one_letter_code
_entity_poly.pdbx_strand_id
1 'polypeptide(L)'
;MFFGMGLRYELTNLSDQKLDKNQQYVFISNHTSIMDIMLMCILCKDHPVCFVGKKELVKIPIFGTIYKRICVMVDRGSARSRADVYRRCAEKMEEGNSIVIFPEGGVPDDTSVILDEFKDGAFTLSSKHNSPLVIYTFVGLKEIFPFDNSKGHPGKAKVYFNGILAPSDSPKNLKTEAFDKIKKTLLKHTN
;
A
#
# COMPACT_ATOMS: atom_id res chain seq x y z
N MET A 1 -6.54 12.77 11.55
CA MET A 1 -5.53 13.53 10.80
C MET A 1 -5.96 13.74 9.34
N PHE A 2 -6.20 12.71 8.51
CA PHE A 2 -6.61 12.84 7.10
C PHE A 2 -7.76 13.85 6.91
N PHE A 3 -8.90 13.63 7.53
CA PHE A 3 -10.07 14.53 7.44
C PHE A 3 -9.84 15.90 8.10
N GLY A 4 -9.02 15.97 9.18
CA GLY A 4 -8.70 17.23 9.83
C GLY A 4 -7.87 18.18 8.97
N MET A 5 -7.18 17.66 7.95
CA MET A 5 -6.44 18.44 6.94
C MET A 5 -7.32 18.85 5.75
N GLY A 6 -8.63 18.65 5.82
CA GLY A 6 -9.55 18.95 4.73
C GLY A 6 -9.51 17.95 3.57
N LEU A 7 -8.82 16.83 3.75
CA LEU A 7 -8.79 15.77 2.73
C LEU A 7 -10.06 14.92 2.80
N ARG A 8 -10.54 14.52 1.64
CA ARG A 8 -11.69 13.63 1.46
C ARG A 8 -11.31 12.54 0.47
N TYR A 9 -12.06 11.45 0.44
CA TYR A 9 -11.93 10.45 -0.62
C TYR A 9 -13.31 9.98 -1.09
N GLU A 10 -13.32 9.48 -2.30
CA GLU A 10 -14.45 8.80 -2.92
C GLU A 10 -14.03 7.40 -3.31
N LEU A 11 -14.74 6.39 -2.80
CA LEU A 11 -14.45 4.99 -3.10
C LEU A 11 -15.38 4.50 -4.20
N THR A 12 -14.81 4.01 -5.28
CA THR A 12 -15.50 3.36 -6.38
C THR A 12 -15.10 1.88 -6.42
N ASN A 13 -16.07 1.00 -6.35
CA ASN A 13 -15.85 -0.43 -6.51
C ASN A 13 -15.85 -0.79 -8.00
N LEU A 14 -14.74 -1.34 -8.48
CA LEU A 14 -14.60 -1.92 -9.83
C LEU A 14 -14.81 -3.43 -9.84
N SER A 15 -15.10 -4.02 -8.68
CA SER A 15 -15.35 -5.44 -8.47
C SER A 15 -16.49 -5.62 -7.48
N ASP A 16 -17.32 -6.64 -7.67
CA ASP A 16 -18.40 -7.02 -6.75
C ASP A 16 -17.93 -7.78 -5.51
N GLN A 17 -16.62 -8.10 -5.44
CA GLN A 17 -16.01 -8.78 -4.32
C GLN A 17 -16.08 -7.93 -3.05
N LYS A 18 -16.18 -8.60 -1.90
CA LYS A 18 -16.19 -7.97 -0.58
C LYS A 18 -15.09 -8.57 0.30
N LEU A 19 -14.53 -7.74 1.17
CA LEU A 19 -13.58 -8.20 2.17
C LEU A 19 -14.32 -8.95 3.28
N ASP A 20 -13.77 -10.12 3.66
CA ASP A 20 -14.18 -10.85 4.85
C ASP A 20 -13.35 -10.34 6.03
N LYS A 21 -14.00 -9.86 7.09
CA LYS A 21 -13.35 -9.32 8.29
C LYS A 21 -12.48 -10.35 9.04
N ASN A 22 -12.76 -11.63 8.85
CA ASN A 22 -12.03 -12.73 9.49
C ASN A 22 -10.87 -13.23 8.63
N GLN A 23 -10.74 -12.75 7.39
CA GLN A 23 -9.67 -13.12 6.47
C GLN A 23 -8.50 -12.15 6.56
N GLN A 24 -7.29 -12.70 6.59
CA GLN A 24 -6.06 -11.91 6.43
C GLN A 24 -5.76 -11.69 4.94
N TYR A 25 -5.22 -10.52 4.64
CA TYR A 25 -4.91 -10.09 3.28
C TYR A 25 -3.51 -9.49 3.17
N VAL A 26 -3.00 -9.51 1.96
CA VAL A 26 -1.94 -8.58 1.55
C VAL A 26 -2.59 -7.44 0.78
N PHE A 27 -2.60 -6.24 1.33
CA PHE A 27 -3.14 -5.03 0.69
C PHE A 27 -2.06 -4.32 -0.10
N ILE A 28 -2.36 -3.95 -1.32
CA ILE A 28 -1.47 -3.16 -2.18
C ILE A 28 -2.20 -1.98 -2.83
N SER A 29 -1.43 -0.93 -3.13
CA SER A 29 -1.83 0.17 -4.01
C SER A 29 -0.59 0.84 -4.62
N ASN A 30 -0.80 1.74 -5.58
CA ASN A 30 0.24 2.69 -6.01
C ASN A 30 0.60 3.66 -4.88
N HIS A 31 1.79 4.27 -4.94
CA HIS A 31 2.32 5.13 -3.89
C HIS A 31 2.79 6.48 -4.45
N THR A 32 2.01 7.52 -4.21
CA THR A 32 2.21 8.85 -4.79
C THR A 32 2.29 9.97 -3.76
N SER A 33 1.91 9.67 -2.49
CA SER A 33 1.85 10.65 -1.42
C SER A 33 2.08 9.98 -0.06
N ILE A 34 2.56 10.73 0.92
CA ILE A 34 2.60 10.26 2.32
C ILE A 34 1.18 10.00 2.86
N MET A 35 0.16 10.65 2.28
CA MET A 35 -1.24 10.46 2.65
C MET A 35 -1.80 9.11 2.21
N ASP A 36 -1.15 8.39 1.30
CA ASP A 36 -1.53 7.03 0.90
C ASP A 36 -1.53 6.08 2.10
N ILE A 37 -0.57 6.26 3.03
CA ILE A 37 -0.49 5.46 4.27
C ILE A 37 -1.73 5.72 5.15
N MET A 38 -2.11 6.99 5.31
CA MET A 38 -3.28 7.37 6.12
C MET A 38 -4.59 6.89 5.47
N LEU A 39 -4.67 6.98 4.15
CA LEU A 39 -5.83 6.51 3.41
C LEU A 39 -5.96 4.99 3.51
N MET A 40 -4.84 4.26 3.41
CA MET A 40 -4.85 2.81 3.58
C MET A 40 -5.28 2.40 5.00
N CYS A 41 -4.86 3.12 6.05
CA CYS A 41 -5.37 2.89 7.41
C CYS A 41 -6.90 3.03 7.50
N ILE A 42 -7.48 3.99 6.77
CA ILE A 42 -8.94 4.20 6.76
C ILE A 42 -9.65 3.08 6.01
N LEU A 43 -9.11 2.65 4.87
CA LEU A 43 -9.69 1.59 4.04
C LEU A 43 -9.62 0.22 4.73
N CYS A 44 -8.57 -0.03 5.51
CA CYS A 44 -8.35 -1.26 6.25
C CYS A 44 -8.87 -1.23 7.70
N LYS A 45 -9.74 -0.29 8.06
CA LYS A 45 -10.20 -0.06 9.45
C LYS A 45 -10.79 -1.29 10.16
N ASP A 46 -11.34 -2.23 9.40
CA ASP A 46 -11.96 -3.46 9.91
C ASP A 46 -10.96 -4.65 9.98
N HIS A 47 -9.70 -4.42 9.63
CA HIS A 47 -8.62 -5.40 9.66
C HIS A 47 -7.45 -4.88 10.50
N PRO A 48 -6.89 -5.67 11.40
CA PRO A 48 -5.58 -5.38 11.98
C PRO A 48 -4.53 -5.36 10.86
N VAL A 49 -3.78 -4.27 10.71
CA VAL A 49 -2.80 -4.12 9.64
C VAL A 49 -1.42 -3.75 10.15
N CYS A 50 -0.40 -4.31 9.51
CA CYS A 50 0.99 -3.95 9.66
C CYS A 50 1.54 -3.47 8.31
N PHE A 51 2.20 -2.33 8.29
CA PHE A 51 2.80 -1.76 7.08
C PHE A 51 4.24 -2.23 6.90
N VAL A 52 4.69 -2.35 5.66
CA VAL A 52 6.12 -2.46 5.35
C VAL A 52 6.64 -1.07 5.03
N GLY A 53 7.57 -0.58 5.82
CA GLY A 53 7.98 0.80 5.73
C GLY A 53 9.48 1.03 5.90
N LYS A 54 9.94 2.20 5.47
CA LYS A 54 11.35 2.61 5.43
C LYS A 54 11.91 2.84 6.84
N LYS A 55 13.05 2.22 7.18
CA LYS A 55 13.70 2.28 8.50
C LYS A 55 14.00 3.71 8.95
N GLU A 56 14.36 4.60 8.03
CA GLU A 56 14.76 5.98 8.33
C GLU A 56 13.61 6.81 8.93
N LEU A 57 12.35 6.48 8.62
CA LEU A 57 11.18 7.18 9.15
C LEU A 57 11.01 7.04 10.68
N VAL A 58 11.66 6.06 11.27
CA VAL A 58 11.71 5.87 12.74
C VAL A 58 12.38 7.06 13.45
N LYS A 59 13.25 7.80 12.77
CA LYS A 59 13.99 8.93 13.34
C LYS A 59 13.13 10.19 13.53
N ILE A 60 11.93 10.23 12.92
CA ILE A 60 11.01 11.37 13.05
C ILE A 60 10.42 11.37 14.46
N PRO A 61 10.59 12.46 15.25
CA PRO A 61 10.05 12.54 16.61
C PRO A 61 8.54 12.26 16.66
N ILE A 62 8.07 11.61 17.70
CA ILE A 62 6.67 11.21 17.93
C ILE A 62 6.18 10.20 16.89
N PHE A 63 6.24 10.54 15.58
CA PHE A 63 5.86 9.67 14.47
C PHE A 63 6.62 8.34 14.50
N GLY A 64 7.93 8.38 14.70
CA GLY A 64 8.78 7.18 14.75
C GLY A 64 8.38 6.19 15.86
N THR A 65 7.85 6.67 16.97
CA THR A 65 7.38 5.79 18.07
C THR A 65 6.13 5.01 17.65
N ILE A 66 5.17 5.67 17.01
CA ILE A 66 3.97 5.04 16.46
C ILE A 66 4.34 4.10 15.31
N TYR A 67 5.18 4.59 14.40
CA TYR A 67 5.65 3.87 13.23
C TYR A 67 6.31 2.53 13.55
N LYS A 68 7.14 2.48 14.62
CA LYS A 68 7.75 1.23 15.12
C LYS A 68 6.73 0.17 15.52
N ARG A 69 5.56 0.58 15.98
CA ARG A 69 4.50 -0.34 16.45
C ARG A 69 3.68 -0.92 15.33
N ILE A 70 3.48 -0.14 14.25
CA ILE A 70 2.58 -0.49 13.14
C ILE A 70 3.32 -0.93 11.88
N CYS A 71 4.67 -0.88 11.84
CA CYS A 71 5.43 -1.19 10.65
C CYS A 71 6.50 -2.25 10.87
N VAL A 72 6.61 -3.16 9.90
CA VAL A 72 7.84 -3.94 9.66
C VAL A 72 8.80 -3.04 8.90
N MET A 73 9.90 -2.67 9.55
CA MET A 73 10.89 -1.76 8.99
C MET A 73 11.84 -2.47 8.04
N VAL A 74 12.12 -1.85 6.90
CA VAL A 74 13.08 -2.34 5.91
C VAL A 74 14.20 -1.33 5.68
N ASP A 75 15.43 -1.81 5.72
CA ASP A 75 16.58 -1.14 5.14
C ASP A 75 16.73 -1.59 3.68
N ARG A 76 16.34 -0.73 2.76
CA ARG A 76 16.29 -1.07 1.33
C ARG A 76 17.68 -1.25 0.70
N GLY A 77 18.71 -0.67 1.30
CA GLY A 77 20.12 -0.85 0.89
C GLY A 77 20.68 -2.23 1.25
N SER A 78 20.08 -2.94 2.21
CA SER A 78 20.57 -4.22 2.71
C SER A 78 19.78 -5.41 2.16
N ALA A 79 20.44 -6.32 1.44
CA ALA A 79 19.84 -7.57 0.98
C ALA A 79 19.36 -8.45 2.15
N ARG A 80 20.13 -8.49 3.24
CA ARG A 80 19.78 -9.20 4.47
C ARG A 80 18.52 -8.63 5.11
N SER A 81 18.40 -7.29 5.18
CA SER A 81 17.20 -6.64 5.73
C SER A 81 15.98 -6.90 4.86
N ARG A 82 16.12 -6.91 3.52
CA ARG A 82 15.02 -7.28 2.62
C ARG A 82 14.54 -8.71 2.83
N ALA A 83 15.46 -9.67 3.04
CA ALA A 83 15.12 -11.05 3.33
C ALA A 83 14.45 -11.19 4.71
N ASP A 84 14.92 -10.45 5.73
CA ASP A 84 14.35 -10.46 7.08
C ASP A 84 12.93 -9.90 7.14
N VAL A 85 12.58 -8.96 6.24
CA VAL A 85 11.21 -8.42 6.13
C VAL A 85 10.18 -9.53 5.90
N TYR A 86 10.48 -10.50 5.05
CA TYR A 86 9.56 -11.61 4.80
C TYR A 86 9.24 -12.41 6.06
N ARG A 87 10.28 -12.76 6.83
CA ARG A 87 10.11 -13.47 8.11
C ARG A 87 9.27 -12.65 9.10
N ARG A 88 9.57 -11.37 9.24
CA ARG A 88 8.85 -10.47 10.16
C ARG A 88 7.41 -10.21 9.72
N CYS A 89 7.14 -10.15 8.42
CA CYS A 89 5.77 -10.08 7.91
C CYS A 89 5.02 -11.38 8.19
N ALA A 90 5.69 -12.54 8.05
CA ALA A 90 5.12 -13.83 8.39
C ALA A 90 4.70 -13.89 9.87
N GLU A 91 5.60 -13.49 10.77
CA GLU A 91 5.32 -13.39 12.21
C GLU A 91 4.10 -12.49 12.49
N LYS A 92 4.01 -11.33 11.81
CA LYS A 92 2.84 -10.45 11.94
C LYS A 92 1.55 -11.07 11.40
N MET A 93 1.62 -11.87 10.35
CA MET A 93 0.46 -12.61 9.86
C MET A 93 0.04 -13.72 10.83
N GLU A 94 0.98 -14.43 11.45
CA GLU A 94 0.70 -15.42 12.51
C GLU A 94 0.05 -14.77 13.74
N GLU A 95 0.37 -13.49 14.05
CA GLU A 95 -0.28 -12.69 15.07
C GLU A 95 -1.70 -12.20 14.70
N GLY A 96 -2.22 -12.54 13.50
CA GLY A 96 -3.54 -12.14 13.02
C GLY A 96 -3.57 -10.84 12.20
N ASN A 97 -2.42 -10.24 11.87
CA ASN A 97 -2.38 -9.02 11.08
C ASN A 97 -2.44 -9.30 9.58
N SER A 98 -3.11 -8.42 8.84
CA SER A 98 -2.94 -8.25 7.40
C SER A 98 -1.71 -7.37 7.11
N ILE A 99 -1.12 -7.49 5.94
CA ILE A 99 0.07 -6.72 5.58
C ILE A 99 -0.26 -5.71 4.50
N VAL A 100 0.17 -4.46 4.68
CA VAL A 100 0.07 -3.40 3.67
C VAL A 100 1.43 -3.13 3.06
N ILE A 101 1.53 -3.24 1.75
CA ILE A 101 2.76 -3.00 0.99
C ILE A 101 2.44 -2.12 -0.21
N PHE A 102 3.22 -1.06 -0.39
CA PHE A 102 3.27 -0.30 -1.63
C PHE A 102 4.36 -0.93 -2.52
N PRO A 103 3.98 -1.66 -3.59
CA PRO A 103 4.93 -2.52 -4.29
C PRO A 103 5.99 -1.76 -5.08
N GLU A 104 5.77 -0.49 -5.43
CA GLU A 104 6.77 0.40 -6.02
C GLU A 104 7.98 0.59 -5.09
N GLY A 105 7.75 0.42 -3.78
CA GLY A 105 8.82 0.52 -2.78
C GLY A 105 9.19 1.95 -2.39
N GLY A 106 8.50 2.96 -2.86
CA GLY A 106 8.65 4.39 -2.54
C GLY A 106 7.82 5.23 -3.47
N VAL A 107 7.72 6.52 -3.16
CA VAL A 107 7.16 7.50 -4.08
C VAL A 107 8.23 7.79 -5.14
N PRO A 108 7.92 7.70 -6.44
CA PRO A 108 8.87 8.05 -7.50
C PRO A 108 9.35 9.50 -7.39
N ASP A 109 10.65 9.73 -7.57
CA ASP A 109 11.23 11.08 -7.60
C ASP A 109 10.78 11.83 -8.87
N ASP A 110 10.67 11.11 -10.00
CA ASP A 110 10.13 11.63 -11.26
C ASP A 110 8.60 11.68 -11.21
N THR A 111 8.07 12.89 -11.18
CA THR A 111 6.63 13.13 -11.11
C THR A 111 5.88 12.79 -12.39
N SER A 112 6.56 12.57 -13.52
CA SER A 112 5.95 12.13 -14.78
C SER A 112 5.62 10.64 -14.81
N VAL A 113 6.24 9.85 -13.92
CA VAL A 113 5.97 8.42 -13.81
C VAL A 113 4.56 8.20 -13.26
N ILE A 114 3.73 7.52 -14.05
CA ILE A 114 2.35 7.19 -13.66
C ILE A 114 2.32 6.03 -12.67
N LEU A 115 3.16 5.02 -12.88
CA LEU A 115 3.30 3.83 -12.02
C LEU A 115 4.70 3.26 -12.21
N ASP A 116 5.45 3.14 -11.11
CA ASP A 116 6.80 2.57 -11.11
C ASP A 116 6.75 1.04 -11.12
N GLU A 117 7.88 0.41 -11.41
CA GLU A 117 8.00 -1.04 -11.45
C GLU A 117 7.75 -1.67 -10.07
N PHE A 118 6.88 -2.69 -10.04
CA PHE A 118 6.59 -3.42 -8.81
C PHE A 118 7.72 -4.35 -8.40
N LYS A 119 8.05 -4.32 -7.11
CA LYS A 119 8.97 -5.27 -6.46
C LYS A 119 8.21 -6.53 -6.04
N ASP A 120 8.90 -7.65 -5.94
CA ASP A 120 8.28 -8.97 -5.77
C ASP A 120 7.73 -9.22 -4.35
N GLY A 121 8.02 -8.32 -3.39
CA GLY A 121 7.76 -8.51 -1.97
C GLY A 121 6.33 -8.89 -1.61
N ALA A 122 5.35 -8.12 -2.06
CA ALA A 122 3.95 -8.33 -1.78
C ALA A 122 3.43 -9.66 -2.36
N PHE A 123 3.85 -9.97 -3.59
CA PHE A 123 3.39 -11.14 -4.35
C PHE A 123 3.97 -12.43 -3.79
N THR A 124 5.25 -12.41 -3.42
CA THR A 124 5.91 -13.53 -2.74
C THR A 124 5.27 -13.81 -1.38
N LEU A 125 4.92 -12.76 -0.64
CA LEU A 125 4.24 -12.89 0.66
C LEU A 125 2.86 -13.51 0.49
N SER A 126 2.05 -13.00 -0.44
CA SER A 126 0.72 -13.53 -0.79
C SER A 126 0.79 -15.03 -1.14
N SER A 127 1.71 -15.41 -2.04
CA SER A 127 1.90 -16.82 -2.42
C SER A 127 2.31 -17.70 -1.25
N LYS A 128 3.36 -17.33 -0.51
CA LYS A 128 3.93 -18.17 0.56
C LYS A 128 2.99 -18.38 1.75
N HIS A 129 2.16 -17.37 2.07
CA HIS A 129 1.23 -17.43 3.18
C HIS A 129 -0.20 -17.73 2.76
N ASN A 130 -0.41 -18.11 1.50
CA ASN A 130 -1.73 -18.40 0.94
C ASN A 130 -2.76 -17.29 1.28
N SER A 131 -2.32 -16.02 1.27
CA SER A 131 -3.14 -14.88 1.63
C SER A 131 -3.59 -14.12 0.39
N PRO A 132 -4.90 -13.86 0.20
CA PRO A 132 -5.39 -13.13 -0.96
C PRO A 132 -4.82 -11.71 -1.04
N LEU A 133 -4.64 -11.23 -2.27
CA LEU A 133 -4.09 -9.90 -2.57
C LEU A 133 -5.22 -8.92 -2.87
N VAL A 134 -5.38 -7.92 -2.04
CA VAL A 134 -6.37 -6.84 -2.21
C VAL A 134 -5.73 -5.67 -2.92
N ILE A 135 -6.36 -5.20 -4.00
CA ILE A 135 -5.81 -4.18 -4.87
C ILE A 135 -6.65 -2.90 -4.81
N TYR A 136 -6.03 -1.80 -4.38
CA TYR A 136 -6.55 -0.46 -4.50
C TYR A 136 -5.75 0.36 -5.51
N THR A 137 -6.40 1.34 -6.13
CA THR A 137 -5.73 2.38 -6.93
C THR A 137 -6.10 3.75 -6.38
N PHE A 138 -5.10 4.59 -6.12
CA PHE A 138 -5.26 5.96 -5.63
C PHE A 138 -4.98 6.96 -6.74
N VAL A 139 -5.91 7.92 -6.91
CA VAL A 139 -5.80 8.99 -7.91
C VAL A 139 -6.08 10.33 -7.24
N GLY A 140 -5.28 11.34 -7.56
CA GLY A 140 -5.44 12.71 -7.08
C GLY A 140 -4.72 13.04 -5.76
N LEU A 141 -4.15 12.06 -5.05
CA LEU A 141 -3.39 12.36 -3.82
C LEU A 141 -2.06 13.08 -4.10
N LYS A 142 -1.42 12.79 -5.22
CA LYS A 142 -0.19 13.46 -5.66
C LYS A 142 -0.39 14.95 -5.86
N GLU A 143 -1.54 15.32 -6.42
CA GLU A 143 -1.90 16.70 -6.75
C GLU A 143 -2.28 17.50 -5.51
N ILE A 144 -3.11 16.92 -4.63
CA ILE A 144 -3.62 17.63 -3.43
C ILE A 144 -2.66 17.57 -2.24
N PHE A 145 -1.80 16.56 -2.17
CA PHE A 145 -0.78 16.45 -1.12
C PHE A 145 0.49 15.80 -1.66
N PRO A 146 1.30 16.56 -2.44
CA PRO A 146 2.57 16.08 -2.99
C PRO A 146 3.57 15.75 -1.88
N PHE A 147 4.69 15.15 -2.23
CA PHE A 147 5.75 14.85 -1.27
C PHE A 147 6.35 16.12 -0.64
N ASP A 148 6.36 17.23 -1.37
CA ASP A 148 6.61 18.55 -0.79
C ASP A 148 5.36 19.03 -0.03
N ASN A 149 5.36 18.74 1.27
CA ASN A 149 4.24 19.04 2.17
C ASN A 149 3.83 20.53 2.21
N SER A 150 4.72 21.45 1.79
CA SER A 150 4.42 22.89 1.75
C SER A 150 3.37 23.26 0.69
N LYS A 151 3.16 22.36 -0.29
CA LYS A 151 2.21 22.52 -1.39
C LYS A 151 0.88 21.78 -1.17
N GLY A 152 0.73 21.16 -0.01
CA GLY A 152 -0.50 20.44 0.33
C GLY A 152 -1.69 21.37 0.50
N HIS A 153 -2.85 20.98 -0.01
CA HIS A 153 -4.09 21.73 0.12
C HIS A 153 -5.30 20.80 0.31
N PRO A 154 -6.42 21.29 0.86
CA PRO A 154 -7.65 20.50 0.94
C PRO A 154 -8.10 19.99 -0.42
N GLY A 155 -8.62 18.77 -0.47
CA GLY A 155 -9.05 18.18 -1.73
C GLY A 155 -9.68 16.81 -1.57
N LYS A 156 -10.11 16.22 -2.70
CA LYS A 156 -10.77 14.92 -2.76
C LYS A 156 -9.98 13.96 -3.62
N ALA A 157 -9.48 12.88 -3.02
CA ALA A 157 -8.85 11.77 -3.73
C ALA A 157 -9.91 10.78 -4.25
N LYS A 158 -9.62 10.13 -5.36
CA LYS A 158 -10.42 9.01 -5.86
C LYS A 158 -9.72 7.70 -5.48
N VAL A 159 -10.48 6.76 -4.95
CA VAL A 159 -10.04 5.43 -4.58
C VAL A 159 -10.81 4.42 -5.40
N TYR A 160 -10.10 3.50 -6.04
CA TYR A 160 -10.72 2.42 -6.79
C TYR A 160 -10.36 1.09 -6.14
N PHE A 161 -11.38 0.32 -5.76
CA PHE A 161 -11.20 -1.07 -5.35
C PHE A 161 -11.18 -1.94 -6.60
N ASN A 162 -10.00 -2.43 -7.00
CA ASN A 162 -9.80 -3.22 -8.21
C ASN A 162 -10.12 -4.71 -8.01
N GLY A 163 -10.45 -5.10 -6.78
CA GLY A 163 -10.81 -6.47 -6.44
C GLY A 163 -9.74 -7.20 -5.64
N ILE A 164 -9.96 -8.49 -5.51
CA ILE A 164 -9.14 -9.42 -4.73
C ILE A 164 -8.63 -10.50 -5.69
N LEU A 165 -7.32 -10.73 -5.71
CA LEU A 165 -6.72 -11.87 -6.38
C LEU A 165 -6.54 -13.02 -5.39
N ALA A 166 -6.95 -14.21 -5.77
CA ALA A 166 -6.66 -15.41 -5.01
C ALA A 166 -5.13 -15.65 -4.95
N PRO A 167 -4.63 -16.25 -3.87
CA PRO A 167 -3.21 -16.64 -3.81
C PRO A 167 -2.87 -17.58 -4.98
N SER A 168 -1.64 -17.49 -5.46
CA SER A 168 -1.17 -18.31 -6.58
C SER A 168 0.26 -18.78 -6.30
N ASP A 169 0.61 -19.97 -6.76
CA ASP A 169 1.98 -20.49 -6.68
C ASP A 169 2.96 -19.71 -7.57
N SER A 170 2.45 -18.83 -8.43
CA SER A 170 3.24 -17.95 -9.28
C SER A 170 3.17 -16.49 -8.82
N PRO A 171 4.09 -16.01 -7.96
CA PRO A 171 4.18 -14.60 -7.57
C PRO A 171 4.31 -13.66 -8.77
N LYS A 172 4.96 -14.12 -9.84
CA LYS A 172 5.15 -13.34 -11.07
C LYS A 172 3.82 -13.03 -11.77
N ASN A 173 2.93 -14.02 -11.84
CA ASN A 173 1.61 -13.83 -12.46
C ASN A 173 0.76 -12.87 -11.62
N LEU A 174 0.75 -13.03 -10.28
CA LEU A 174 0.09 -12.08 -9.37
C LEU A 174 0.60 -10.65 -9.56
N LYS A 175 1.92 -10.48 -9.68
CA LYS A 175 2.57 -9.19 -9.90
C LYS A 175 2.10 -8.54 -11.21
N THR A 176 2.14 -9.30 -12.30
CA THR A 176 1.72 -8.82 -13.63
C THR A 176 0.26 -8.41 -13.61
N GLU A 177 -0.63 -9.27 -13.11
CA GLU A 177 -2.07 -8.98 -13.07
C GLU A 177 -2.39 -7.76 -12.20
N ALA A 178 -1.77 -7.66 -11.03
CA ALA A 178 -1.95 -6.53 -10.14
C ALA A 178 -1.45 -5.21 -10.75
N PHE A 179 -0.29 -5.24 -11.39
CA PHE A 179 0.28 -4.10 -12.09
C PHE A 179 -0.65 -3.61 -13.21
N ASP A 180 -1.15 -4.53 -14.05
CA ASP A 180 -2.02 -4.21 -15.16
C ASP A 180 -3.36 -3.62 -14.69
N LYS A 181 -3.95 -4.15 -13.60
CA LYS A 181 -5.17 -3.62 -12.99
C LYS A 181 -4.97 -2.18 -12.51
N ILE A 182 -3.91 -1.90 -11.78
CA ILE A 182 -3.60 -0.55 -11.27
C ILE A 182 -3.31 0.39 -12.43
N LYS A 183 -2.43 0.00 -13.37
CA LYS A 183 -2.06 0.81 -14.53
C LYS A 183 -3.26 1.18 -15.39
N LYS A 184 -4.13 0.21 -15.69
CA LYS A 184 -5.36 0.43 -16.47
C LYS A 184 -6.28 1.44 -15.78
N THR A 185 -6.41 1.33 -14.45
CA THR A 185 -7.24 2.26 -13.66
C THR A 185 -6.65 3.66 -13.65
N LEU A 186 -5.33 3.80 -13.46
CA LEU A 186 -4.63 5.08 -13.53
C LEU A 186 -4.83 5.74 -14.91
N LEU A 187 -4.53 5.02 -16.00
CA LEU A 187 -4.67 5.55 -17.36
C LEU A 187 -6.10 6.01 -17.68
N LYS A 188 -7.11 5.36 -17.12
CA LYS A 188 -8.52 5.72 -17.32
C LYS A 188 -8.96 6.94 -16.54
N HIS A 189 -8.34 7.23 -15.39
CA HIS A 189 -8.89 8.18 -14.42
C HIS A 189 -7.93 9.31 -14.02
N THR A 190 -6.73 9.38 -14.61
CA THR A 190 -5.73 10.45 -14.38
C THR A 190 -5.89 11.63 -15.36
N ASN A 191 -6.93 11.66 -16.18
CA ASN A 191 -7.23 12.80 -17.07
C ASN A 191 -8.00 13.88 -16.33
#